data_fbaf1d5edc7054a945b60f67eda4970a
#
_entry.id   fbaf1d5edc7054a945b60f67eda4970a
#
_cell.length_a   1.000
_cell.length_b   1.000
_cell.length_c   1.000
_cell.angle_alpha   90.00
_cell.angle_beta   90.00
_cell.angle_gamma   90.00
#
_symmetry.space_group_name_H-M   'P 1'
#
loop_
_entity.id
_entity.type
_entity.pdbx_description
1 polymer ?
#
loop_
_entity_poly.entity_id
_entity_poly.type
_entity_poly.pdbx_seq_one_letter_code
_entity_poly.pdbx_strand_id
1 'polypeptide(L)'
;MEAGVLLAKLQEERIDWVILAGFLMKVPDELIRAFPERMVNIHPALLPNYGGKGMYGHHVHEAVKAAGDLFSGITIHLVNEHYDEGKIIFQAATDIAPEDSAETIAAKVLALEHRYFAGVIESLLSV
;
A
#
# COMPACT_ATOMS: atom_id res chain seq x y z
N MET A 1 16.03 -10.44 5.76
CA MET A 1 16.75 -9.48 6.65
C MET A 1 15.99 -9.34 7.96
N GLU A 2 16.67 -9.45 9.08
CA GLU A 2 16.04 -9.29 10.38
C GLU A 2 15.68 -7.83 10.65
N ALA A 3 14.58 -7.63 11.39
CA ALA A 3 14.08 -6.29 11.71
C ALA A 3 15.13 -5.42 12.42
N GLY A 4 15.86 -5.98 13.38
CA GLY A 4 16.88 -5.23 14.13
C GLY A 4 18.02 -4.76 13.27
N VAL A 5 18.45 -5.57 12.30
CA VAL A 5 19.53 -5.21 11.36
C VAL A 5 19.06 -4.10 10.43
N LEU A 6 17.85 -4.21 9.91
CA LEU A 6 17.26 -3.18 9.04
C LEU A 6 17.06 -1.87 9.79
N LEU A 7 16.53 -1.93 11.00
CA LEU A 7 16.30 -0.74 11.83
C LEU A 7 17.62 -0.02 12.11
N ALA A 8 18.67 -0.75 12.49
CA ALA A 8 19.99 -0.18 12.74
C ALA A 8 20.52 0.54 11.51
N LYS A 9 20.34 -0.07 10.32
CA LYS A 9 20.79 0.53 9.06
C LYS A 9 20.03 1.82 8.74
N LEU A 10 18.71 1.81 8.93
CA LEU A 10 17.89 3.00 8.69
C LEU A 10 18.28 4.14 9.63
N GLN A 11 18.56 3.83 10.89
CA GLN A 11 18.99 4.84 11.87
C GLN A 11 20.39 5.37 11.54
N GLU A 12 21.31 4.51 11.12
CA GLU A 12 22.65 4.90 10.69
C GLU A 12 22.61 5.88 9.53
N GLU A 13 21.73 5.63 8.55
CA GLU A 13 21.56 6.47 7.37
C GLU A 13 20.70 7.70 7.63
N ARG A 14 20.20 7.88 8.85
CA ARG A 14 19.35 9.01 9.26
C ARG A 14 18.08 9.14 8.42
N ILE A 15 17.43 8.02 8.16
CA ILE A 15 16.17 7.98 7.41
C ILE A 15 15.04 8.53 8.28
N ASP A 16 14.25 9.46 7.74
CA ASP A 16 13.10 10.05 8.43
C ASP A 16 11.78 9.38 8.06
N TRP A 17 11.65 8.92 6.81
CA TRP A 17 10.45 8.30 6.29
C TRP A 17 10.76 6.97 5.65
N VAL A 18 9.82 6.03 5.77
CA VAL A 18 9.90 4.73 5.11
C VAL A 18 8.70 4.60 4.18
N ILE A 19 8.97 4.38 2.90
CA ILE A 19 7.93 4.23 1.88
C ILE A 19 7.92 2.76 1.43
N LEU A 20 6.79 2.10 1.60
CA LEU A 20 6.61 0.71 1.20
C LEU A 20 5.85 0.62 -0.12
N ALA A 21 6.39 -0.16 -1.03
CA ALA A 21 5.74 -0.44 -2.31
C ALA A 21 5.94 -1.91 -2.62
N GLY A 22 4.83 -2.65 -2.74
CA GLY A 22 4.89 -4.08 -3.00
C GLY A 22 5.42 -4.92 -1.84
N PHE A 23 5.32 -4.43 -0.62
CA PHE A 23 5.76 -5.17 0.57
C PHE A 23 4.69 -6.21 0.93
N LEU A 24 5.06 -7.49 0.82
CA LEU A 24 4.11 -8.60 0.92
C LEU A 24 3.91 -9.13 2.34
N MET A 25 4.79 -8.77 3.25
CA MET A 25 4.76 -9.27 4.62
C MET A 25 4.37 -8.16 5.59
N LYS A 26 3.87 -8.55 6.76
CA LYS A 26 3.61 -7.58 7.81
C LYS A 26 4.93 -6.92 8.23
N VAL A 27 4.94 -5.60 8.32
CA VAL A 27 6.09 -4.85 8.82
C VAL A 27 6.25 -5.15 10.32
N PRO A 28 7.45 -5.50 10.79
CA PRO A 28 7.67 -5.74 12.22
C PRO A 28 7.32 -4.53 13.06
N ASP A 29 6.65 -4.76 14.19
CA ASP A 29 6.22 -3.69 15.10
C ASP A 29 7.38 -2.79 15.57
N GLU A 30 8.56 -3.38 15.72
CA GLU A 30 9.78 -2.66 16.08
C GLU A 30 10.09 -1.53 15.10
N LEU A 31 9.97 -1.82 13.79
CA LEU A 31 10.18 -0.80 12.75
C LEU A 31 9.08 0.26 12.78
N ILE A 32 7.84 -0.16 12.95
CA ILE A 32 6.70 0.77 12.99
C ILE A 32 6.86 1.75 14.15
N ARG A 33 7.23 1.25 15.32
CA ARG A 33 7.42 2.09 16.51
C ARG A 33 8.58 3.08 16.37
N ALA A 34 9.58 2.73 15.55
CA ALA A 34 10.72 3.62 15.30
C ALA A 34 10.39 4.76 14.33
N PHE A 35 9.34 4.61 13.54
CA PHE A 35 8.91 5.62 12.56
C PHE A 35 7.42 5.96 12.73
N PRO A 36 7.00 6.45 13.91
CA PRO A 36 5.59 6.73 14.18
C PRO A 36 5.07 7.80 13.21
N GLU A 37 4.00 7.47 12.49
CA GLU A 37 3.39 8.33 11.49
C GLU A 37 4.33 8.75 10.35
N ARG A 38 5.42 8.01 10.14
CA ARG A 38 6.41 8.28 9.10
C ARG A 38 6.68 7.06 8.22
N MET A 39 5.80 6.09 8.25
CA MET A 39 5.86 4.93 7.39
C MET A 39 4.59 4.88 6.55
N VAL A 40 4.76 4.82 5.24
CA VAL A 40 3.67 4.90 4.26
C VAL A 40 3.68 3.65 3.40
N ASN A 41 2.50 3.14 3.10
CA ASN A 41 2.33 2.02 2.18
C ASN A 41 1.31 2.37 1.12
N ILE A 42 1.48 1.78 -0.06
CA ILE A 42 0.46 1.82 -1.10
C ILE A 42 -0.17 0.43 -1.21
N HIS A 43 -1.49 0.37 -1.07
CA HIS A 43 -2.27 -0.87 -1.17
C HIS A 43 -3.05 -0.86 -2.48
N PRO A 44 -3.04 -1.99 -3.24
CA PRO A 44 -3.66 -2.02 -4.58
C PRO A 44 -5.15 -2.31 -4.57
N ALA A 45 -5.88 -1.69 -3.65
CA ALA A 45 -7.34 -1.75 -3.57
C ALA A 45 -7.86 -0.53 -2.79
N LEU A 46 -9.17 -0.35 -2.80
CA LEU A 46 -9.83 0.73 -2.07
C LEU A 46 -10.14 0.27 -0.65
N LEU A 47 -9.22 0.56 0.29
CA LEU A 47 -9.43 0.23 1.69
C LEU A 47 -10.68 0.95 2.24
N PRO A 48 -11.39 0.36 3.19
CA PRO A 48 -11.04 -0.82 3.98
C PRO A 48 -11.30 -2.17 3.31
N ASN A 49 -11.88 -2.18 2.11
CA ASN A 49 -12.13 -3.42 1.40
C ASN A 49 -10.82 -4.05 0.94
N TYR A 50 -10.75 -5.38 0.95
CA TYR A 50 -9.58 -6.14 0.47
C TYR A 50 -8.28 -5.77 1.17
N GLY A 51 -8.36 -5.38 2.44
CA GLY A 51 -7.20 -5.19 3.30
C GLY A 51 -6.98 -6.38 4.22
N GLY A 52 -5.87 -6.36 4.95
CA GLY A 52 -5.58 -7.34 5.97
C GLY A 52 -4.73 -8.51 5.51
N LYS A 53 -4.65 -9.53 6.36
CA LYS A 53 -3.79 -10.68 6.13
C LYS A 53 -4.17 -11.42 4.85
N GLY A 54 -3.18 -11.69 4.00
CA GLY A 54 -3.38 -12.41 2.75
C GLY A 54 -3.79 -11.54 1.57
N MET A 55 -4.17 -10.29 1.80
CA MET A 55 -4.60 -9.37 0.74
C MET A 55 -3.41 -8.61 0.17
N TYR A 56 -2.61 -9.28 -0.64
CA TYR A 56 -1.45 -8.69 -1.33
C TYR A 56 -1.31 -9.30 -2.72
N GLY A 57 -0.61 -8.57 -3.60
CA GLY A 57 -0.30 -9.03 -4.95
C GLY A 57 -1.56 -9.41 -5.73
N HIS A 58 -1.50 -10.53 -6.45
CA HIS A 58 -2.61 -10.99 -7.30
C HIS A 58 -3.85 -11.40 -6.50
N HIS A 59 -3.71 -11.75 -5.21
CA HIS A 59 -4.85 -12.15 -4.37
C HIS A 59 -5.90 -11.05 -4.27
N VAL A 60 -5.47 -9.80 -4.19
CA VAL A 60 -6.37 -8.64 -4.14
C VAL A 60 -7.23 -8.57 -5.40
N HIS A 61 -6.59 -8.65 -6.56
CA HIS A 61 -7.29 -8.49 -7.84
C HIS A 61 -8.21 -9.68 -8.14
N GLU A 62 -7.81 -10.88 -7.73
CA GLU A 62 -8.68 -12.06 -7.82
C GLU A 62 -9.91 -11.90 -6.94
N ALA A 63 -9.75 -11.38 -5.72
CA ALA A 63 -10.86 -11.16 -4.81
C ALA A 63 -11.83 -10.10 -5.35
N VAL A 64 -11.31 -9.01 -5.89
CA VAL A 64 -12.12 -7.96 -6.51
C VAL A 64 -12.92 -8.52 -7.69
N LYS A 65 -12.27 -9.31 -8.53
CA LYS A 65 -12.93 -9.96 -9.68
C LYS A 65 -14.03 -10.92 -9.22
N ALA A 66 -13.74 -11.74 -8.23
CA ALA A 66 -14.69 -12.72 -7.70
C ALA A 66 -15.92 -12.03 -7.08
N ALA A 67 -15.73 -10.86 -6.46
CA ALA A 67 -16.82 -10.10 -5.86
C ALA A 67 -17.70 -9.38 -6.89
N GLY A 68 -17.23 -9.27 -8.16
CA GLY A 68 -17.97 -8.57 -9.19
C GLY A 68 -18.03 -7.05 -9.00
N ASP A 69 -17.01 -6.47 -8.37
CA ASP A 69 -16.97 -5.03 -8.12
C ASP A 69 -16.88 -4.24 -9.42
N LEU A 70 -17.48 -3.05 -9.41
CA LEU A 70 -17.46 -2.14 -10.56
C LEU A 70 -16.27 -1.19 -10.54
N PHE A 71 -15.55 -1.13 -9.44
CA PHE A 71 -14.40 -0.24 -9.24
C PHE A 71 -13.31 -0.95 -8.45
N SER A 72 -12.07 -0.57 -8.71
CA SER A 72 -10.95 -0.86 -7.85
C SER A 72 -10.06 0.39 -7.80
N GLY A 73 -8.93 0.32 -7.16
CA GLY A 73 -8.06 1.48 -7.09
C GLY A 73 -6.86 1.26 -6.19
N ILE A 74 -6.30 2.37 -5.75
CA ILE A 74 -5.16 2.39 -4.84
C ILE A 74 -5.53 3.12 -3.56
N THR A 75 -4.89 2.74 -2.45
CA THR A 75 -4.94 3.46 -1.20
C THR A 75 -3.52 3.68 -0.70
N ILE A 76 -3.18 4.94 -0.45
CA ILE A 76 -1.91 5.31 0.18
C ILE A 76 -2.25 5.65 1.63
N HIS A 77 -1.60 4.98 2.58
CA HIS A 77 -1.96 5.10 3.99
C HIS A 77 -0.72 5.05 4.89
N LEU A 78 -0.87 5.62 6.08
CA LEU A 78 0.15 5.45 7.11
C LEU A 78 0.09 4.02 7.63
N VAL A 79 1.25 3.46 7.95
CA VAL A 79 1.35 2.10 8.47
C VAL A 79 1.29 2.15 9.99
N ASN A 80 0.46 1.28 10.57
CA ASN A 80 0.43 1.03 12.00
C ASN A 80 0.63 -0.47 12.27
N GLU A 81 0.41 -0.91 13.49
CA GLU A 81 0.62 -2.30 13.89
C GLU A 81 -0.44 -3.28 13.36
N HIS A 82 -1.46 -2.77 12.68
CA HIS A 82 -2.53 -3.56 12.09
C HIS A 82 -2.45 -3.50 10.56
N TYR A 83 -2.66 -4.64 9.90
CA TYR A 83 -2.64 -4.70 8.44
C TYR A 83 -3.63 -3.74 7.81
N ASP A 84 -3.14 -2.82 6.97
CA ASP A 84 -3.95 -1.93 6.13
C ASP A 84 -5.03 -1.15 6.89
N GLU A 85 -4.81 -0.87 8.17
CA GLU A 85 -5.77 -0.15 9.01
C GLU A 85 -5.28 1.23 9.45
N GLY A 86 -4.12 1.67 8.94
CA GLY A 86 -3.61 3.00 9.25
C GLY A 86 -4.39 4.11 8.54
N LYS A 87 -4.12 5.34 8.94
CA LYS A 87 -4.79 6.51 8.38
C LYS A 87 -4.62 6.60 6.86
N ILE A 88 -5.73 6.71 6.15
CA ILE A 88 -5.72 6.87 4.69
C ILE A 88 -5.29 8.30 4.34
N ILE A 89 -4.30 8.42 3.47
CA ILE A 89 -3.78 9.70 2.99
C ILE A 89 -4.40 10.06 1.64
N PHE A 90 -4.54 9.07 0.73
CA PHE A 90 -5.01 9.29 -0.62
C PHE A 90 -5.59 8.01 -1.21
N GLN A 91 -6.65 8.15 -2.00
CA GLN A 91 -7.22 7.05 -2.77
C GLN A 91 -7.52 7.52 -4.18
N ALA A 92 -7.35 6.64 -5.16
CA ALA A 92 -7.78 6.86 -6.54
C ALA A 92 -8.44 5.59 -7.06
N ALA A 93 -9.48 5.76 -7.88
CA ALA A 93 -10.29 4.65 -8.37
C ALA A 93 -10.22 4.52 -9.88
N THR A 94 -10.48 3.31 -10.38
CA THR A 94 -10.64 3.02 -11.79
C THR A 94 -11.86 2.12 -11.99
N ASP A 95 -12.51 2.25 -13.14
CA ASP A 95 -13.66 1.41 -13.50
C ASP A 95 -13.20 0.00 -13.84
N ILE A 96 -14.01 -0.98 -13.48
CA ILE A 96 -13.80 -2.38 -13.86
C ILE A 96 -14.95 -2.79 -14.78
N ALA A 97 -14.59 -3.25 -15.98
CA ALA A 97 -15.57 -3.81 -16.91
C ALA A 97 -15.85 -5.28 -16.56
N PRO A 98 -17.07 -5.78 -16.81
CA PRO A 98 -17.41 -7.18 -16.49
C PRO A 98 -16.48 -8.21 -17.14
N GLU A 99 -15.94 -7.91 -18.31
CA GLU A 99 -15.01 -8.76 -19.04
C GLU A 99 -13.55 -8.66 -18.58
N ASP A 100 -13.23 -7.72 -17.68
CA ASP A 100 -11.86 -7.57 -17.20
C ASP A 100 -11.45 -8.79 -16.38
N SER A 101 -10.27 -9.33 -16.68
CA SER A 101 -9.66 -10.39 -15.89
C SER A 101 -8.97 -9.78 -14.65
N ALA A 102 -8.55 -10.64 -13.72
CA ALA A 102 -7.77 -10.19 -12.58
C ALA A 102 -6.47 -9.50 -13.03
N GLU A 103 -5.84 -10.01 -14.10
CA GLU A 103 -4.64 -9.40 -14.69
C GLU A 103 -4.90 -8.02 -15.27
N THR A 104 -6.06 -7.85 -15.92
CA THR A 104 -6.45 -6.53 -16.45
C THR A 104 -6.73 -5.55 -15.33
N ILE A 105 -7.38 -6.00 -14.27
CA ILE A 105 -7.61 -5.17 -13.08
C ILE A 105 -6.28 -4.75 -12.48
N ALA A 106 -5.34 -5.69 -12.34
CA ALA A 106 -4.00 -5.39 -11.82
C ALA A 106 -3.30 -4.33 -12.65
N ALA A 107 -3.37 -4.40 -13.98
CA ALA A 107 -2.76 -3.42 -14.87
C ALA A 107 -3.37 -2.04 -14.72
N LYS A 108 -4.69 -1.95 -14.57
CA LYS A 108 -5.40 -0.68 -14.35
C LYS A 108 -4.99 -0.04 -13.02
N VAL A 109 -4.89 -0.85 -11.97
CA VAL A 109 -4.49 -0.38 -10.65
C VAL A 109 -3.04 0.07 -10.65
N LEU A 110 -2.15 -0.68 -11.31
CA LEU A 110 -0.74 -0.29 -11.44
C LEU A 110 -0.58 1.04 -12.18
N ALA A 111 -1.42 1.30 -13.18
CA ALA A 111 -1.42 2.58 -13.89
C ALA A 111 -1.76 3.75 -12.96
N LEU A 112 -2.69 3.55 -12.02
CA LEU A 112 -3.00 4.55 -11.00
C LEU A 112 -1.81 4.78 -10.08
N GLU A 113 -1.14 3.72 -9.66
CA GLU A 113 0.06 3.82 -8.82
C GLU A 113 1.12 4.66 -9.50
N HIS A 114 1.44 4.36 -10.77
CA HIS A 114 2.43 5.12 -11.54
C HIS A 114 2.04 6.58 -11.72
N ARG A 115 0.75 6.87 -11.81
CA ARG A 115 0.26 8.23 -12.00
C ARG A 115 0.33 9.08 -10.74
N TYR A 116 0.03 8.52 -9.59
CA TYR A 116 -0.20 9.30 -8.37
C TYR A 116 0.82 9.13 -7.26
N PHE A 117 1.49 7.99 -7.18
CA PHE A 117 2.30 7.66 -6.01
C PHE A 117 3.40 8.67 -5.72
N ALA A 118 4.23 8.96 -6.70
CA ALA A 118 5.36 9.89 -6.53
C ALA A 118 4.89 11.28 -6.11
N GLY A 119 3.82 11.79 -6.74
CA GLY A 119 3.26 13.11 -6.42
C GLY A 119 2.70 13.20 -5.02
N VAL A 120 2.01 12.15 -4.56
CA VAL A 120 1.46 12.09 -3.21
C VAL A 120 2.60 12.05 -2.18
N ILE A 121 3.63 11.25 -2.42
CA ILE A 121 4.79 11.16 -1.52
C ILE A 121 5.51 12.51 -1.47
N GLU A 122 5.74 13.14 -2.60
CA GLU A 122 6.37 14.46 -2.65
C GLU A 122 5.59 15.49 -1.82
N SER A 123 4.27 15.51 -1.98
CA SER A 123 3.39 16.40 -1.21
C SER A 123 3.48 16.12 0.29
N LEU A 124 3.52 14.86 0.68
CA LEU A 124 3.60 14.43 2.08
C LEU A 124 4.93 14.85 2.71
N LEU A 125 6.03 14.71 1.99
CA LEU A 125 7.37 15.03 2.49
C LEU A 125 7.64 16.55 2.52
N SER A 126 6.85 17.34 1.81
CA SER A 126 7.00 18.80 1.77
C SER A 126 6.37 19.53 2.94
N VAL A 127 5.69 18.82 3.82
CA VAL A 127 4.97 19.40 4.96
C VAL A 127 5.87 19.52 6.19
#